data_cffd7ba91e8598cdbf8d7564c7a71ace
#
_entry.id   cffd7ba91e8598cdbf8d7564c7a71ace
#
_cell.length_a   1.000
_cell.length_b   1.000
_cell.length_c   1.000
_cell.angle_alpha   90.00
_cell.angle_beta   90.00
_cell.angle_gamma   90.00
#
_symmetry.space_group_name_H-M   'P 1'
#
loop_
_entity.id
_entity.type
_entity.pdbx_description
1 polymer ?
#
loop_
_entity_poly.entity_id
_entity_poly.type
_entity_poly.pdbx_seq_one_letter_code
_entity_poly.pdbx_strand_id
1 'polypeptide(L)'
;MEIELLSKARPSGLRAPGRARSKSSINNKRSYATLQGITGNKSATRRLCSIVALALAVAACRGETGNADSASADMVQLAAGKKSKTIRPAPAPDPAPAPAPAVDTSSSSLEGAAPIASNFDPAIELAATSIPPSAAPDVVGAFRFICLPGQIKSDDPIVYPGQPGRSHLHQFFGNDTADANSTYASLRGAGNSSCMSPVNRSAYWIPAILNGKGSVVRPDYVTIYYKRRPLSDPIVSDPAHPQYQGKGIKLPNGLKFIFGRDMLNLSQPQTGAISFSCDGPTAVPQSSYKNFEEAQAGCAVGNRIGARISAPDCWDGKNLDSPDHRSHVAYGGYGGWGYYKCPTTHPYVIPAFTMGVWFTQAQGEVYSFVSDSMDTSAGHKRGDTFHADFFMAWDPAVHDMWEKNCIDKMLNCSAGDLGNGKQIKQTWPHSWTASPRLVAIPS
;
A
#
# COMPACT_ATOMS: atom_id res chain seq x y z
N MET A 1 -14.94 -5.83 3.38
CA MET A 1 -15.83 -4.82 3.99
C MET A 1 -15.91 -3.66 3.02
N GLU A 2 -17.05 -3.54 2.41
CA GLU A 2 -17.32 -2.83 1.17
C GLU A 2 -17.07 -1.34 1.20
N ILE A 3 -16.59 -0.85 0.06
CA ILE A 3 -16.62 0.57 -0.28
C ILE A 3 -18.00 0.82 -0.94
N GLU A 4 -19.01 0.92 -0.13
CA GLU A 4 -20.26 1.53 -0.53
C GLU A 4 -20.28 2.93 0.07
N LEU A 5 -19.84 3.89 -0.66
CA LEU A 5 -20.09 5.32 -0.38
C LEU A 5 -19.37 6.20 -1.41
N LEU A 6 -19.99 6.38 -2.55
CA LEU A 6 -19.89 7.62 -3.33
C LEU A 6 -20.78 7.51 -4.59
N SER A 7 -22.08 7.40 -4.37
CA SER A 7 -23.04 7.74 -5.43
C SER A 7 -24.34 8.24 -4.81
N LYS A 8 -24.40 9.53 -4.53
CA LYS A 8 -25.65 10.33 -4.48
C LYS A 8 -25.28 11.82 -4.34
N ALA A 9 -25.00 12.43 -5.45
CA ALA A 9 -25.20 13.87 -5.63
C ALA A 9 -26.00 14.06 -6.91
N ARG A 10 -27.29 14.31 -6.80
CA ARG A 10 -28.09 14.88 -7.87
C ARG A 10 -28.09 16.41 -7.76
N PRO A 11 -28.04 17.15 -8.86
CA PRO A 11 -28.12 18.59 -8.81
C PRO A 11 -29.56 19.05 -8.53
N SER A 12 -29.71 19.96 -7.59
CA SER A 12 -30.93 20.66 -7.25
C SER A 12 -31.27 21.73 -8.30
N GLY A 13 -32.37 21.53 -9.00
CA GLY A 13 -33.04 22.56 -9.79
C GLY A 13 -34.01 23.36 -8.93
N LEU A 14 -33.90 24.67 -9.00
CA LEU A 14 -34.78 25.70 -8.39
C LEU A 14 -36.22 25.61 -8.84
N ARG A 15 -37.17 25.76 -7.89
CA ARG A 15 -38.33 26.65 -7.92
C ARG A 15 -39.17 26.54 -6.64
N ALA A 16 -39.43 27.64 -6.00
CA ALA A 16 -40.49 27.91 -5.02
C ALA A 16 -41.61 28.73 -5.73
N PRO A 17 -42.75 29.10 -5.07
CA PRO A 17 -43.43 28.63 -3.87
C PRO A 17 -44.96 28.40 -4.06
N GLY A 18 -45.63 27.74 -3.07
CA GLY A 18 -47.10 27.68 -3.06
C GLY A 18 -47.65 27.07 -1.77
N ARG A 19 -48.44 27.85 -1.12
CA ARG A 19 -49.16 27.74 0.18
C ARG A 19 -50.06 26.52 0.40
N ALA A 20 -50.20 26.24 1.69
CA ALA A 20 -51.43 26.03 2.53
C ALA A 20 -51.76 24.62 2.99
N ARG A 21 -51.73 24.49 4.33
CA ARG A 21 -52.63 23.83 5.31
C ARG A 21 -53.29 22.51 4.96
N SER A 22 -53.11 21.46 5.79
CA SER A 22 -54.13 21.16 6.87
C SER A 22 -53.74 19.89 7.64
N LYS A 23 -54.20 19.88 8.87
CA LYS A 23 -54.05 18.86 9.92
C LYS A 23 -54.79 17.55 9.57
N SER A 24 -54.28 16.38 9.99
CA SER A 24 -55.10 15.47 10.80
C SER A 24 -54.24 14.34 11.37
N SER A 25 -54.37 14.18 12.64
CA SER A 25 -53.95 13.06 13.47
C SER A 25 -54.79 11.84 13.19
N ILE A 26 -54.22 10.64 13.23
CA ILE A 26 -54.90 9.45 13.76
C ILE A 26 -53.85 8.46 14.29
N ASN A 27 -54.02 8.15 15.56
CA ASN A 27 -53.44 7.00 16.28
C ASN A 27 -53.84 5.66 15.63
N ASN A 28 -52.97 4.68 15.64
CA ASN A 28 -53.43 3.39 16.12
C ASN A 28 -52.27 2.48 16.64
N LYS A 29 -52.65 1.82 17.71
CA LYS A 29 -51.86 0.96 18.59
C LYS A 29 -51.85 -0.50 18.11
N ARG A 30 -50.81 -1.21 18.52
CA ARG A 30 -50.72 -2.63 18.93
C ARG A 30 -50.94 -3.73 17.88
N SER A 31 -50.00 -4.67 17.80
CA SER A 31 -50.19 -5.97 18.49
C SER A 31 -48.91 -6.80 18.44
N TYR A 32 -48.52 -7.31 19.59
CA TYR A 32 -47.59 -8.41 19.81
C TYR A 32 -48.28 -9.73 19.39
N ALA A 33 -47.53 -10.64 18.78
CA ALA A 33 -47.87 -12.04 18.77
C ALA A 33 -46.63 -12.90 18.96
N THR A 34 -46.55 -13.47 20.13
CA THR A 34 -45.68 -14.57 20.55
C THR A 34 -46.24 -15.88 19.97
N LEU A 35 -45.41 -16.73 19.42
CA LEU A 35 -45.70 -18.14 19.29
C LEU A 35 -44.48 -18.99 19.56
N GLN A 36 -44.59 -19.77 20.62
CA GLN A 36 -43.71 -20.82 21.08
C GLN A 36 -43.83 -22.09 20.24
N GLY A 37 -42.68 -22.77 20.06
CA GLY A 37 -42.48 -24.18 20.29
C GLY A 37 -43.16 -25.20 19.38
N ILE A 38 -42.33 -26.04 18.75
CA ILE A 38 -42.58 -27.49 18.68
C ILE A 38 -41.21 -28.20 18.54
N THR A 39 -41.05 -29.15 19.45
CA THR A 39 -39.95 -30.14 19.56
C THR A 39 -40.24 -31.38 18.67
N GLY A 40 -39.17 -32.07 18.26
CA GLY A 40 -39.25 -33.43 17.70
C GLY A 40 -38.06 -33.77 16.81
N ASN A 41 -37.10 -34.37 17.22
CA ASN A 41 -36.65 -35.71 17.61
C ASN A 41 -36.17 -36.57 16.43
N LYS A 42 -34.87 -36.92 16.48
CA LYS A 42 -34.15 -38.15 16.10
C LYS A 42 -34.26 -38.73 14.68
N SER A 43 -33.14 -38.88 13.99
CA SER A 43 -32.49 -40.20 13.95
C SER A 43 -31.12 -40.16 13.26
N ALA A 44 -30.23 -40.92 13.82
CA ALA A 44 -28.86 -41.20 13.37
C ALA A 44 -28.84 -42.18 12.22
N THR A 45 -27.89 -42.00 11.30
CA THR A 45 -27.37 -43.15 10.56
C THR A 45 -25.84 -42.99 10.34
N ARG A 46 -25.12 -43.85 11.03
CA ARG A 46 -23.68 -44.13 10.85
C ARG A 46 -23.50 -44.98 9.56
N ARG A 47 -22.45 -44.70 8.82
CA ARG A 47 -21.58 -45.66 8.10
C ARG A 47 -20.24 -44.96 7.90
N LEU A 48 -19.23 -45.28 8.55
CA LEU A 48 -18.24 -46.37 8.62
C LEU A 48 -17.50 -46.63 7.31
N CYS A 49 -16.20 -46.37 7.39
CA CYS A 49 -15.01 -47.01 6.85
C CYS A 49 -14.82 -47.21 5.35
N SER A 50 -13.70 -46.68 4.84
CA SER A 50 -12.65 -47.62 4.39
C SER A 50 -11.30 -46.89 4.25
N ILE A 51 -10.36 -47.33 5.06
CA ILE A 51 -8.93 -47.12 4.97
C ILE A 51 -8.42 -48.10 3.92
N VAL A 52 -7.63 -47.64 2.95
CA VAL A 52 -6.71 -48.49 2.20
C VAL A 52 -5.33 -47.84 2.22
N ALA A 53 -4.48 -48.40 3.06
CA ALA A 53 -3.05 -48.23 3.00
C ALA A 53 -2.50 -49.19 1.93
N LEU A 54 -1.58 -48.75 1.09
CA LEU A 54 -0.69 -49.66 0.39
C LEU A 54 0.73 -49.12 0.41
N ALA A 55 1.59 -50.01 0.85
CA ALA A 55 2.98 -49.80 1.20
C ALA A 55 3.94 -49.85 0.00
N LEU A 56 5.05 -49.14 0.17
CA LEU A 56 6.46 -49.44 -0.23
C LEU A 56 6.74 -50.51 -1.28
N ALA A 57 7.49 -50.09 -2.32
CA ALA A 57 8.52 -50.98 -2.90
C ALA A 57 9.78 -50.15 -3.19
N VAL A 58 10.82 -50.42 -2.40
CA VAL A 58 12.22 -50.06 -2.62
C VAL A 58 12.80 -51.06 -3.61
N ALA A 59 13.47 -50.56 -4.65
CA ALA A 59 14.42 -51.37 -5.40
C ALA A 59 15.70 -50.57 -5.65
N ALA A 60 16.72 -50.91 -4.91
CA ALA A 60 18.10 -50.56 -5.16
C ALA A 60 18.67 -51.43 -6.27
N CYS A 61 19.42 -50.88 -7.21
CA CYS A 61 20.46 -51.57 -7.93
C CYS A 61 21.72 -50.73 -8.00
N ARG A 62 22.76 -51.37 -7.53
CA ARG A 62 24.16 -50.94 -7.50
C ARG A 62 24.83 -51.10 -8.87
N GLY A 63 25.81 -50.21 -9.12
CA GLY A 63 27.18 -50.55 -9.53
C GLY A 63 27.37 -50.68 -11.04
N GLU A 64 28.24 -49.89 -11.59
CA GLU A 64 29.64 -50.28 -11.77
C GLU A 64 30.46 -49.19 -12.46
N THR A 65 31.69 -49.16 -12.09
CA THR A 65 32.83 -48.33 -12.53
C THR A 65 33.34 -48.79 -13.90
N GLY A 66 33.81 -47.86 -14.74
CA GLY A 66 34.57 -48.16 -15.95
C GLY A 66 35.35 -46.97 -16.43
N ASN A 67 36.66 -47.16 -16.37
CA ASN A 67 37.76 -46.20 -16.68
C ASN A 67 37.93 -45.89 -18.16
N ALA A 68 38.46 -44.70 -18.40
CA ALA A 68 39.48 -44.23 -19.36
C ALA A 68 39.63 -44.96 -20.73
N ASP A 69 39.70 -44.18 -21.78
CA ASP A 69 40.97 -43.97 -22.51
C ASP A 69 40.84 -42.99 -23.67
N SER A 70 41.94 -42.26 -23.79
CA SER A 70 42.47 -41.44 -24.82
C SER A 70 42.32 -41.87 -26.29
N ALA A 71 42.18 -40.92 -27.22
CA ALA A 71 43.03 -40.76 -28.42
C ALA A 71 42.58 -39.61 -29.29
N SER A 72 43.47 -38.64 -29.47
CA SER A 72 44.19 -38.26 -30.70
C SER A 72 43.45 -37.52 -31.79
N ALA A 73 43.81 -36.28 -31.89
CA ALA A 73 44.23 -35.48 -33.06
C ALA A 73 43.77 -35.89 -34.47
N ASP A 74 43.15 -34.90 -35.13
CA ASP A 74 43.52 -34.59 -36.51
C ASP A 74 43.38 -33.11 -36.81
N MET A 75 44.51 -32.54 -37.28
CA MET A 75 44.66 -31.21 -37.80
C MET A 75 44.12 -31.12 -39.23
N VAL A 76 43.27 -30.17 -39.51
CA VAL A 76 43.18 -29.57 -40.84
C VAL A 76 43.28 -28.08 -40.75
N GLN A 77 44.34 -27.59 -41.29
CA GLN A 77 44.73 -26.19 -41.43
C GLN A 77 44.17 -25.68 -42.73
N LEU A 78 43.37 -24.61 -42.75
CA LEU A 78 43.17 -23.78 -43.95
C LEU A 78 42.97 -22.31 -43.60
N ALA A 79 43.99 -21.57 -43.95
CA ALA A 79 44.08 -20.20 -44.49
C ALA A 79 43.30 -19.04 -43.90
N ALA A 80 44.03 -18.17 -43.35
CA ALA A 80 44.03 -16.74 -43.20
C ALA A 80 42.96 -15.88 -43.87
N GLY A 81 42.18 -15.18 -43.03
CA GLY A 81 41.49 -13.95 -43.41
C GLY A 81 41.58 -13.00 -42.22
N LYS A 82 42.62 -12.16 -42.20
CA LYS A 82 42.76 -11.06 -41.22
C LYS A 82 41.64 -10.04 -41.42
N LYS A 83 40.63 -10.04 -40.52
CA LYS A 83 39.84 -8.85 -40.19
C LYS A 83 40.15 -8.45 -38.77
N SER A 84 40.89 -7.37 -38.65
CA SER A 84 41.18 -6.68 -37.38
C SER A 84 39.85 -6.27 -36.73
N LYS A 85 39.45 -6.97 -35.69
CA LYS A 85 38.43 -6.49 -34.75
C LYS A 85 39.14 -5.56 -33.78
N THR A 86 38.85 -4.27 -33.91
CA THR A 86 39.17 -3.27 -32.87
C THR A 86 38.45 -3.75 -31.59
N ILE A 87 39.23 -4.23 -30.64
CA ILE A 87 38.74 -4.53 -29.29
C ILE A 87 38.43 -3.17 -28.66
N ARG A 88 37.17 -2.87 -28.49
CA ARG A 88 36.70 -1.75 -27.67
C ARG A 88 37.19 -2.03 -26.22
N PRO A 89 37.88 -1.10 -25.54
CA PRO A 89 38.24 -1.31 -24.14
C PRO A 89 36.97 -1.58 -23.33
N ALA A 90 37.04 -2.51 -22.38
CA ALA A 90 35.99 -2.74 -21.41
C ALA A 90 35.67 -1.41 -20.69
N PRO A 91 34.39 -1.10 -20.43
CA PRO A 91 34.05 0.06 -19.61
C PRO A 91 34.79 -0.04 -18.28
N ALA A 92 35.34 1.09 -17.83
CA ALA A 92 35.93 1.18 -16.50
C ALA A 92 34.91 0.70 -15.43
N PRO A 93 35.33 0.02 -14.37
CA PRO A 93 34.44 -0.32 -13.28
C PRO A 93 33.83 0.98 -12.75
N ASP A 94 32.52 0.96 -12.55
CA ASP A 94 31.78 2.07 -11.96
C ASP A 94 32.49 2.53 -10.67
N PRO A 95 32.64 3.86 -10.45
CA PRO A 95 33.17 4.36 -9.20
C PRO A 95 32.35 3.82 -8.04
N ALA A 96 33.03 3.37 -6.99
CA ALA A 96 32.39 2.93 -5.77
C ALA A 96 31.34 3.98 -5.34
N PRO A 97 30.15 3.57 -4.93
CA PRO A 97 29.11 4.51 -4.52
C PRO A 97 29.67 5.44 -3.46
N ALA A 98 29.45 6.74 -3.63
CA ALA A 98 29.77 7.72 -2.61
C ALA A 98 29.10 7.27 -1.29
N PRO A 99 29.78 7.42 -0.13
CA PRO A 99 29.17 7.10 1.15
C PRO A 99 27.85 7.85 1.25
N ALA A 100 26.78 7.11 1.51
CA ALA A 100 25.46 7.69 1.71
C ALA A 100 25.58 8.81 2.75
N PRO A 101 24.93 9.97 2.55
CA PRO A 101 24.87 11.00 3.58
C PRO A 101 24.38 10.35 4.87
N ALA A 102 25.02 10.71 6.00
CA ALA A 102 24.69 10.15 7.30
C ALA A 102 23.18 10.25 7.50
N VAL A 103 22.53 9.10 7.53
CA VAL A 103 21.09 9.01 7.78
C VAL A 103 20.91 9.48 9.20
N ASP A 104 20.15 10.56 9.41
CA ASP A 104 19.71 10.98 10.74
C ASP A 104 18.69 9.94 11.22
N THR A 105 19.22 8.85 11.74
CA THR A 105 18.46 7.63 12.06
C THR A 105 17.98 7.59 13.48
N SER A 106 18.38 8.53 14.34
CA SER A 106 18.03 8.47 15.76
C SER A 106 16.96 9.51 16.11
N SER A 107 15.78 9.02 16.48
CA SER A 107 14.82 9.80 17.24
C SER A 107 15.06 9.60 18.74
N SER A 108 15.28 10.67 19.48
CA SER A 108 15.28 10.64 20.95
C SER A 108 13.85 10.56 21.54
N SER A 109 12.83 10.54 20.71
CA SER A 109 11.40 10.66 21.06
C SER A 109 10.55 9.69 20.26
N LEU A 110 9.52 9.12 20.90
CA LEU A 110 8.50 8.31 20.25
C LEU A 110 7.63 9.11 19.23
N GLU A 111 7.80 10.41 19.18
CA GLU A 111 7.14 11.27 18.17
C GLU A 111 7.91 11.37 16.86
N GLY A 112 9.11 10.77 16.80
CA GLY A 112 9.99 10.82 15.65
C GLY A 112 10.84 12.09 15.60
N ALA A 113 11.09 12.62 14.40
CA ALA A 113 11.82 13.87 14.19
C ALA A 113 11.10 15.05 14.86
N ALA A 114 11.85 16.07 15.22
CA ALA A 114 11.27 17.31 15.75
C ALA A 114 10.22 17.85 14.73
N PRO A 115 9.04 18.23 15.19
CA PRO A 115 7.99 18.71 14.31
C PRO A 115 8.42 20.03 13.63
N ILE A 116 8.27 20.09 12.31
CA ILE A 116 8.51 21.29 11.52
C ILE A 116 7.16 21.92 11.17
N ALA A 117 6.91 23.12 11.67
CA ALA A 117 5.70 23.88 11.40
C ALA A 117 5.55 24.15 9.89
N SER A 118 4.31 24.28 9.44
CA SER A 118 4.04 24.71 8.07
C SER A 118 4.51 26.14 7.84
N ASN A 119 4.98 26.42 6.63
CA ASN A 119 5.31 27.77 6.16
C ASN A 119 4.09 28.54 5.63
N PHE A 120 2.89 28.07 5.96
CA PHE A 120 1.58 28.66 5.68
C PHE A 120 0.64 28.40 6.86
N ASP A 121 -0.51 29.09 6.91
CA ASP A 121 -1.53 28.80 7.91
C ASP A 121 -2.34 27.55 7.52
N PRO A 122 -2.20 26.41 8.22
CA PRO A 122 -2.97 25.21 7.90
C PRO A 122 -4.48 25.40 8.00
N ALA A 123 -4.98 26.39 8.74
CA ALA A 123 -6.41 26.60 8.91
C ALA A 123 -7.09 27.03 7.60
N ILE A 124 -6.38 27.70 6.68
CA ILE A 124 -6.93 28.08 5.36
C ILE A 124 -7.16 26.88 4.47
N GLU A 125 -6.49 25.78 4.74
CA GLU A 125 -6.60 24.51 4.01
C GLU A 125 -7.73 23.62 4.54
N LEU A 126 -8.50 24.08 5.53
CA LEU A 126 -9.58 23.33 6.14
C LEU A 126 -10.94 23.95 5.84
N ALA A 127 -11.95 23.11 5.68
CA ALA A 127 -13.35 23.50 5.52
C ALA A 127 -14.19 22.90 6.66
N ALA A 128 -15.33 23.48 6.93
CA ALA A 128 -16.29 22.91 7.86
C ALA A 128 -16.99 21.69 7.23
N THR A 129 -17.24 20.66 8.04
CA THR A 129 -17.99 19.47 7.65
C THR A 129 -18.72 18.89 8.86
N SER A 130 -19.53 17.85 8.65
CA SER A 130 -20.14 17.08 9.74
C SER A 130 -19.12 16.13 10.37
N ILE A 131 -19.36 15.75 11.62
CA ILE A 131 -18.57 14.69 12.27
C ILE A 131 -18.99 13.35 11.64
N PRO A 132 -18.00 12.52 11.20
CA PRO A 132 -18.31 11.23 10.59
C PRO A 132 -18.88 10.24 11.59
N PRO A 133 -19.58 9.17 11.10
CA PRO A 133 -20.12 8.15 11.97
C PRO A 133 -19.03 7.36 12.68
N SER A 134 -19.41 6.64 13.74
CA SER A 134 -18.56 5.66 14.41
C SER A 134 -18.05 4.60 13.44
N ALA A 135 -16.82 4.13 13.65
CA ALA A 135 -16.27 2.99 12.95
C ALA A 135 -16.85 1.65 13.41
N ALA A 136 -17.58 1.61 14.53
CA ALA A 136 -18.18 0.37 15.02
C ALA A 136 -19.04 -0.33 13.95
N PRO A 137 -19.00 -1.66 13.84
CA PRO A 137 -18.43 -2.63 14.79
C PRO A 137 -16.90 -2.86 14.67
N ASP A 138 -16.18 -2.10 13.83
CA ASP A 138 -14.72 -2.16 13.77
C ASP A 138 -14.12 -1.78 15.14
N VAL A 139 -12.94 -2.31 15.44
CA VAL A 139 -12.21 -2.05 16.68
C VAL A 139 -11.09 -1.02 16.51
N VAL A 140 -11.01 -0.42 15.34
CA VAL A 140 -10.02 0.59 14.95
C VAL A 140 -10.73 1.83 14.41
N GLY A 141 -10.24 3.00 14.77
CA GLY A 141 -10.59 4.23 14.09
C GLY A 141 -9.87 4.32 12.73
N ALA A 142 -10.43 5.09 11.80
CA ALA A 142 -9.89 5.19 10.45
C ALA A 142 -9.84 6.63 9.97
N PHE A 143 -8.73 6.97 9.31
CA PHE A 143 -8.57 8.20 8.53
C PHE A 143 -8.22 7.86 7.10
N ARG A 144 -8.95 8.40 6.14
CA ARG A 144 -8.80 8.10 4.71
C ARG A 144 -8.80 9.37 3.88
N PHE A 145 -7.97 9.37 2.86
CA PHE A 145 -7.94 10.43 1.85
C PHE A 145 -7.48 9.85 0.52
N ILE A 146 -7.50 10.70 -0.51
CA ILE A 146 -7.07 10.34 -1.86
C ILE A 146 -5.91 11.22 -2.30
N CYS A 147 -5.07 10.65 -3.18
CA CYS A 147 -4.03 11.37 -3.89
C CYS A 147 -4.24 11.20 -5.39
N LEU A 148 -3.93 12.22 -6.17
CA LEU A 148 -3.76 12.09 -7.62
C LEU A 148 -2.32 11.72 -7.97
N PRO A 149 -2.06 11.16 -9.17
CA PRO A 149 -0.70 10.89 -9.61
C PRO A 149 0.09 12.20 -9.76
N GLY A 150 1.24 12.24 -9.10
CA GLY A 150 2.23 13.31 -9.17
C GLY A 150 3.29 13.05 -10.25
N GLN A 151 4.55 13.22 -9.87
CA GLN A 151 5.71 13.08 -10.73
C GLN A 151 5.96 11.61 -11.12
N ILE A 152 6.60 11.43 -12.28
CA ILE A 152 7.19 10.17 -12.72
C ILE A 152 8.68 10.41 -12.87
N LYS A 153 9.49 9.77 -12.05
CA LYS A 153 10.94 9.97 -11.97
C LYS A 153 11.67 8.67 -11.64
N SER A 154 12.90 8.53 -12.11
CA SER A 154 13.81 7.47 -11.69
C SER A 154 14.57 7.87 -10.41
N ASP A 155 13.87 8.40 -9.44
CA ASP A 155 14.36 8.89 -8.17
C ASP A 155 13.83 8.04 -7.01
N ASP A 156 14.64 7.96 -5.95
CA ASP A 156 14.28 7.31 -4.69
C ASP A 156 15.04 7.95 -3.52
N PRO A 157 14.38 8.80 -2.71
CA PRO A 157 15.05 9.46 -1.58
C PRO A 157 15.31 8.52 -0.38
N ILE A 158 14.88 7.28 -0.42
CA ILE A 158 15.15 6.27 0.60
C ILE A 158 16.35 5.43 0.20
N VAL A 159 16.29 4.74 -0.96
CA VAL A 159 17.33 3.81 -1.40
C VAL A 159 18.54 4.52 -2.01
N TYR A 160 18.29 5.60 -2.74
CA TYR A 160 19.36 6.37 -3.43
C TYR A 160 19.32 7.85 -3.08
N PRO A 161 19.42 8.21 -1.78
CA PRO A 161 19.36 9.61 -1.37
C PRO A 161 20.47 10.41 -2.03
N GLY A 162 20.13 11.57 -2.60
CA GLY A 162 21.06 12.45 -3.28
C GLY A 162 21.56 11.95 -4.65
N GLN A 163 20.97 10.90 -5.22
CA GLN A 163 21.38 10.29 -6.49
C GLN A 163 20.24 10.30 -7.52
N PRO A 164 19.89 11.43 -8.12
CA PRO A 164 18.84 11.51 -9.13
C PRO A 164 19.08 10.56 -10.31
N GLY A 165 18.00 9.93 -10.78
CA GLY A 165 18.06 9.01 -11.92
C GLY A 165 18.62 7.62 -11.62
N ARG A 166 18.97 7.32 -10.37
CA ARG A 166 19.61 6.05 -9.99
C ARG A 166 18.63 4.90 -9.84
N SER A 167 17.40 5.19 -9.50
CA SER A 167 16.35 4.18 -9.26
C SER A 167 15.68 3.72 -10.57
N HIS A 168 14.97 2.61 -10.52
CA HIS A 168 13.96 2.35 -11.55
C HIS A 168 12.85 3.41 -11.49
N LEU A 169 12.04 3.45 -12.54
CA LEU A 169 11.02 4.49 -12.67
C LEU A 169 9.92 4.36 -11.62
N HIS A 170 9.66 5.42 -10.87
CA HIS A 170 8.60 5.50 -9.88
C HIS A 170 7.49 6.49 -10.28
N GLN A 171 6.26 6.17 -9.89
CA GLN A 171 5.14 7.11 -9.85
C GLN A 171 5.02 7.64 -8.43
N PHE A 172 5.21 8.94 -8.26
CA PHE A 172 5.08 9.63 -6.97
C PHE A 172 3.66 10.14 -6.73
N PHE A 173 3.33 10.27 -5.44
CA PHE A 173 2.10 10.87 -4.91
C PHE A 173 2.46 11.70 -3.67
N GLY A 174 1.62 12.64 -3.31
CA GLY A 174 1.87 13.54 -2.19
C GLY A 174 2.65 14.77 -2.63
N ASN A 175 3.76 15.05 -1.99
CA ASN A 175 4.56 16.24 -2.25
C ASN A 175 4.99 16.31 -3.72
N ASP A 176 4.64 17.40 -4.42
CA ASP A 176 4.89 17.58 -5.85
C ASP A 176 6.31 18.02 -6.19
N THR A 177 7.15 18.24 -5.18
CA THR A 177 8.60 18.50 -5.35
C THR A 177 9.47 17.32 -4.89
N ALA A 178 8.86 16.19 -4.48
CA ALA A 178 9.62 15.02 -4.05
C ALA A 178 10.54 14.48 -5.15
N ASP A 179 11.78 14.18 -4.78
CA ASP A 179 12.83 13.63 -5.64
C ASP A 179 13.91 12.92 -4.80
N ALA A 180 15.00 12.48 -5.44
CA ALA A 180 16.11 11.81 -4.77
C ALA A 180 16.78 12.63 -3.64
N ASN A 181 16.63 13.96 -3.64
CA ASN A 181 17.22 14.85 -2.64
C ASN A 181 16.27 15.13 -1.46
N SER A 182 15.10 14.55 -1.46
CA SER A 182 14.07 14.84 -0.45
C SER A 182 14.50 14.37 0.93
N THR A 183 14.34 15.27 1.90
CA THR A 183 14.51 15.06 3.34
C THR A 183 13.21 15.43 4.05
N TYR A 184 13.06 15.06 5.33
CA TYR A 184 11.90 15.51 6.12
C TYR A 184 11.77 17.04 6.09
N ALA A 185 12.89 17.75 6.25
CA ALA A 185 12.90 19.21 6.24
C ALA A 185 12.50 19.81 4.88
N SER A 186 13.02 19.26 3.77
CA SER A 186 12.67 19.78 2.43
C SER A 186 11.21 19.49 2.09
N LEU A 187 10.69 18.30 2.42
CA LEU A 187 9.28 17.98 2.22
C LEU A 187 8.36 18.90 3.03
N ARG A 188 8.71 19.21 4.30
CA ARG A 188 7.93 20.15 5.11
C ARG A 188 8.05 21.60 4.63
N GLY A 189 9.21 21.97 4.07
CA GLY A 189 9.56 23.34 3.69
C GLY A 189 9.03 23.79 2.33
N ALA A 190 8.74 22.88 1.41
CA ALA A 190 8.40 23.21 0.03
C ALA A 190 7.36 22.24 -0.59
N GLY A 191 6.86 22.63 -1.75
CA GLY A 191 5.92 21.87 -2.57
C GLY A 191 4.45 22.05 -2.16
N ASN A 192 3.58 21.70 -3.09
CA ASN A 192 2.18 21.45 -2.86
C ASN A 192 1.98 19.93 -2.66
N SER A 193 0.76 19.44 -2.67
CA SER A 193 0.50 18.02 -2.53
C SER A 193 -0.59 17.55 -3.47
N SER A 194 -0.36 16.42 -4.12
CA SER A 194 -1.41 15.72 -4.86
C SER A 194 -2.38 14.95 -3.94
N CYS A 195 -2.12 14.95 -2.62
CA CYS A 195 -2.96 14.35 -1.59
C CYS A 195 -3.83 15.41 -0.91
N MET A 196 -4.81 15.94 -1.65
CA MET A 196 -5.82 16.93 -1.28
C MET A 196 -5.27 18.35 -1.09
N SER A 197 -4.31 18.59 -0.20
CA SER A 197 -3.76 19.92 0.08
C SER A 197 -2.34 19.83 0.67
N PRO A 198 -1.58 20.93 0.74
CA PRO A 198 -0.22 20.96 1.25
C PRO A 198 -0.10 20.64 2.75
N VAL A 199 -1.19 20.45 3.49
CA VAL A 199 -1.12 19.95 4.87
C VAL A 199 -0.61 18.50 4.92
N ASN A 200 -0.66 17.77 3.80
CA ASN A 200 -0.04 16.46 3.64
C ASN A 200 1.08 16.51 2.60
N ARG A 201 2.26 16.93 2.99
CA ARG A 201 3.47 16.92 2.16
C ARG A 201 4.29 15.63 2.30
N SER A 202 3.70 14.55 2.86
CA SER A 202 4.30 13.23 2.79
C SER A 202 4.52 12.83 1.34
N ALA A 203 5.56 12.03 1.09
CA ALA A 203 5.78 11.44 -0.22
C ALA A 203 5.47 9.93 -0.16
N TYR A 204 4.82 9.45 -1.21
CA TYR A 204 4.51 8.05 -1.43
C TYR A 204 4.92 7.72 -2.86
N TRP A 205 5.47 6.56 -3.12
CA TRP A 205 5.74 6.14 -4.49
C TRP A 205 5.65 4.64 -4.66
N ILE A 206 5.48 4.24 -5.89
CA ILE A 206 5.38 2.85 -6.34
C ILE A 206 6.18 2.71 -7.63
N PRO A 207 6.60 1.50 -8.02
CA PRO A 207 7.09 1.27 -9.37
C PRO A 207 6.06 1.73 -10.39
N ALA A 208 6.50 2.43 -11.43
CA ALA A 208 5.59 2.90 -12.48
C ALA A 208 4.88 1.73 -13.15
N ILE A 209 3.58 1.88 -13.44
CA ILE A 209 2.78 0.88 -14.15
C ILE A 209 2.99 1.09 -15.66
N LEU A 210 3.38 0.06 -16.35
CA LEU A 210 3.54 0.04 -17.80
C LEU A 210 2.32 -0.59 -18.48
N ASN A 211 1.99 -0.14 -19.71
CA ASN A 211 0.86 -0.65 -20.48
C ASN A 211 1.24 -1.73 -21.52
N GLY A 212 2.49 -2.17 -21.56
CA GLY A 212 3.02 -3.11 -22.57
C GLY A 212 3.14 -2.52 -23.98
N LYS A 213 2.92 -1.22 -24.16
CA LYS A 213 2.97 -0.49 -25.43
C LYS A 213 3.89 0.74 -25.39
N GLY A 214 4.85 0.76 -24.46
CA GLY A 214 5.83 1.84 -24.37
C GLY A 214 5.35 3.08 -23.63
N SER A 215 4.30 2.99 -22.81
CA SER A 215 3.81 4.11 -21.99
C SER A 215 3.64 3.73 -20.54
N VAL A 216 3.76 4.72 -19.68
CA VAL A 216 3.36 4.64 -18.27
C VAL A 216 1.87 4.90 -18.16
N VAL A 217 1.18 4.05 -17.39
CA VAL A 217 -0.22 4.25 -16.99
C VAL A 217 -0.23 5.06 -15.71
N ARG A 218 -0.75 6.26 -15.75
CA ARG A 218 -0.98 7.05 -14.54
C ARG A 218 -2.22 6.50 -13.83
N PRO A 219 -2.14 6.19 -12.54
CA PRO A 219 -3.32 5.83 -11.76
C PRO A 219 -4.40 6.91 -11.84
N ASP A 220 -5.66 6.50 -11.85
CA ASP A 220 -6.77 7.45 -11.77
C ASP A 220 -6.74 8.19 -10.43
N TYR A 221 -6.48 7.45 -9.36
CA TYR A 221 -6.25 7.96 -8.01
C TYR A 221 -5.60 6.89 -7.13
N VAL A 222 -5.11 7.33 -5.98
CA VAL A 222 -4.63 6.47 -4.91
C VAL A 222 -5.43 6.73 -3.66
N THR A 223 -5.85 5.67 -2.98
CA THR A 223 -6.48 5.74 -1.67
C THR A 223 -5.46 5.40 -0.59
N ILE A 224 -5.38 6.23 0.43
CA ILE A 224 -4.54 6.02 1.60
C ILE A 224 -5.43 5.85 2.83
N TYR A 225 -5.16 4.81 3.63
CA TYR A 225 -5.90 4.46 4.84
C TYR A 225 -4.95 4.34 6.00
N TYR A 226 -5.18 5.09 7.08
CA TYR A 226 -4.54 4.92 8.37
C TYR A 226 -5.53 4.37 9.37
N LYS A 227 -5.16 3.32 10.10
CA LYS A 227 -5.98 2.66 11.10
C LYS A 227 -5.16 2.20 12.29
N ARG A 228 -5.67 2.39 13.49
CA ARG A 228 -5.13 1.86 14.74
C ARG A 228 -6.25 1.74 15.77
N ARG A 229 -6.05 0.89 16.77
CA ARG A 229 -6.85 0.97 17.99
C ARG A 229 -6.66 2.32 18.67
N PRO A 230 -7.68 2.88 19.36
CA PRO A 230 -7.51 4.07 20.18
C PRO A 230 -6.35 3.90 21.18
N LEU A 231 -5.62 4.98 21.47
CA LEU A 231 -4.56 4.94 22.49
C LEU A 231 -5.09 4.63 23.89
N SER A 232 -6.39 4.81 24.12
CA SER A 232 -7.08 4.45 25.35
C SER A 232 -7.51 2.98 25.43
N ASP A 233 -7.40 2.21 24.33
CA ASP A 233 -7.76 0.78 24.33
C ASP A 233 -6.72 -0.01 25.18
N PRO A 234 -7.14 -0.76 26.22
CA PRO A 234 -6.23 -1.54 27.06
C PRO A 234 -5.32 -2.49 26.28
N ILE A 235 -5.77 -2.98 25.10
CA ILE A 235 -4.99 -3.88 24.24
C ILE A 235 -3.70 -3.21 23.71
N VAL A 236 -3.65 -1.89 23.63
CA VAL A 236 -2.46 -1.15 23.20
C VAL A 236 -1.93 -0.15 24.24
N SER A 237 -2.56 -0.07 25.41
CA SER A 237 -2.15 0.87 26.48
C SER A 237 -1.72 0.18 27.78
N ASP A 238 -2.20 -1.02 28.07
CA ASP A 238 -1.92 -1.74 29.30
C ASP A 238 -1.05 -2.99 29.04
N PRO A 239 0.25 -2.95 29.38
CA PRO A 239 1.13 -4.11 29.22
C PRO A 239 0.69 -5.37 30.01
N ALA A 240 -0.17 -5.22 31.03
CA ALA A 240 -0.72 -6.35 31.78
C ALA A 240 -1.94 -6.98 31.10
N HIS A 241 -2.50 -6.36 30.06
CA HIS A 241 -3.66 -6.92 29.34
C HIS A 241 -3.30 -8.25 28.68
N PRO A 242 -4.12 -9.32 28.84
CA PRO A 242 -3.81 -10.66 28.30
C PRO A 242 -3.57 -10.71 26.78
N GLN A 243 -4.15 -9.78 26.04
CA GLN A 243 -4.01 -9.66 24.58
C GLN A 243 -3.24 -8.40 24.17
N TYR A 244 -2.30 -7.97 25.00
CA TYR A 244 -1.48 -6.78 24.71
C TYR A 244 -0.71 -6.93 23.41
N GLN A 245 -0.95 -6.01 22.48
CA GLN A 245 -0.40 -6.04 21.12
C GLN A 245 0.93 -5.29 20.98
N GLY A 246 1.27 -4.46 21.94
CA GLY A 246 2.36 -3.49 21.94
C GLY A 246 1.83 -2.12 22.30
N LYS A 247 2.71 -1.18 22.66
CA LYS A 247 2.32 0.18 23.03
C LYS A 247 1.84 0.98 21.81
N GLY A 248 0.58 1.39 21.82
CA GLY A 248 0.05 2.29 20.81
C GLY A 248 0.73 3.66 20.85
N ILE A 249 1.15 4.17 19.70
CA ILE A 249 1.71 5.52 19.56
C ILE A 249 1.16 6.17 18.28
N LYS A 250 1.36 7.48 18.12
CA LYS A 250 1.13 8.19 16.87
C LYS A 250 2.15 7.75 15.81
N LEU A 251 1.84 8.04 14.55
CA LEU A 251 2.78 7.86 13.46
C LEU A 251 3.98 8.81 13.65
N PRO A 252 5.23 8.32 13.75
CA PRO A 252 6.38 9.17 14.00
C PRO A 252 6.67 10.15 12.85
N ASN A 253 6.97 11.40 13.18
CA ASN A 253 7.37 12.40 12.20
C ASN A 253 8.67 12.00 11.49
N GLY A 254 8.71 12.13 10.17
CA GLY A 254 9.89 11.81 9.38
C GLY A 254 10.16 10.31 9.22
N LEU A 255 9.29 9.43 9.73
CA LEU A 255 9.39 7.98 9.51
C LEU A 255 9.32 7.70 8.00
N LYS A 256 10.26 6.90 7.50
CA LYS A 256 10.30 6.48 6.10
C LYS A 256 10.69 5.02 6.00
N PHE A 257 10.07 4.27 5.10
CA PHE A 257 10.34 2.85 4.91
C PHE A 257 9.82 2.35 3.56
N ILE A 258 10.35 1.20 3.15
CA ILE A 258 9.92 0.44 1.99
C ILE A 258 9.13 -0.78 2.47
N PHE A 259 8.07 -1.13 1.75
CA PHE A 259 7.26 -2.31 2.07
C PHE A 259 6.77 -3.03 0.80
N GLY A 260 6.42 -4.30 0.93
CA GLY A 260 6.13 -5.18 -0.19
C GLY A 260 7.36 -5.94 -0.67
N ARG A 261 7.50 -6.17 -1.98
CA ARG A 261 8.63 -6.92 -2.54
C ARG A 261 9.96 -6.24 -2.24
N ASP A 262 10.91 -7.00 -1.76
CA ASP A 262 12.28 -6.50 -1.57
C ASP A 262 13.04 -6.58 -2.89
N MET A 263 13.21 -5.42 -3.54
CA MET A 263 13.94 -5.31 -4.81
C MET A 263 15.47 -5.31 -4.63
N LEU A 264 15.95 -5.08 -3.40
CA LEU A 264 17.37 -5.16 -3.07
C LEU A 264 17.79 -6.59 -2.75
N ASN A 265 16.84 -7.45 -2.39
CA ASN A 265 17.07 -8.85 -2.09
C ASN A 265 15.89 -9.73 -2.54
N LEU A 266 15.85 -10.07 -3.82
CA LEU A 266 14.80 -10.87 -4.43
C LEU A 266 14.70 -12.30 -3.88
N SER A 267 15.69 -12.78 -3.11
CA SER A 267 15.64 -14.08 -2.44
C SER A 267 14.73 -14.09 -1.21
N GLN A 268 14.41 -12.90 -0.67
CA GLN A 268 13.49 -12.80 0.46
C GLN A 268 12.04 -12.99 -0.01
N PRO A 269 11.21 -13.66 0.81
CA PRO A 269 9.80 -13.75 0.52
C PRO A 269 9.17 -12.36 0.55
N GLN A 270 8.14 -12.18 -0.26
CA GLN A 270 7.36 -10.95 -0.23
C GLN A 270 6.75 -10.75 1.15
N THR A 271 6.88 -9.53 1.69
CA THR A 271 6.29 -9.14 2.98
C THR A 271 5.04 -8.27 2.77
N GLY A 272 4.13 -8.33 3.73
CA GLY A 272 2.89 -7.57 3.70
C GLY A 272 1.78 -8.20 2.85
N ALA A 273 0.57 -7.70 3.07
CA ALA A 273 -0.58 -8.15 2.31
C ALA A 273 -0.65 -7.37 0.99
N ILE A 274 -0.47 -8.08 -0.12
CA ILE A 274 -0.70 -7.56 -1.46
C ILE A 274 -1.91 -8.27 -2.05
N SER A 275 -2.77 -7.52 -2.72
CA SER A 275 -3.91 -8.06 -3.45
C SER A 275 -4.30 -7.13 -4.59
N PHE A 276 -4.84 -7.71 -5.64
CA PHE A 276 -5.45 -6.96 -6.73
C PHE A 276 -6.96 -7.16 -6.69
N SER A 277 -7.71 -6.18 -7.16
CA SER A 277 -9.17 -6.22 -7.17
C SER A 277 -9.71 -5.52 -8.41
N CYS A 278 -11.00 -5.70 -8.67
CA CYS A 278 -11.73 -5.00 -9.72
C CYS A 278 -12.83 -4.14 -9.10
N ASP A 279 -12.97 -2.90 -9.56
CA ASP A 279 -14.04 -1.98 -9.17
C ASP A 279 -14.65 -1.34 -10.41
N GLY A 280 -15.97 -1.18 -10.41
CA GLY A 280 -16.70 -0.58 -11.52
C GLY A 280 -18.06 -1.19 -11.77
N PRO A 281 -18.81 -0.69 -12.75
CA PRO A 281 -20.21 -1.07 -12.98
C PRO A 281 -20.45 -2.56 -13.26
N THR A 282 -19.46 -3.24 -13.80
CA THR A 282 -19.55 -4.68 -14.18
C THR A 282 -18.57 -5.54 -13.38
N ALA A 283 -17.93 -4.97 -12.36
CA ALA A 283 -16.99 -5.69 -11.51
C ALA A 283 -17.73 -6.69 -10.60
N VAL A 284 -17.09 -7.85 -10.37
CA VAL A 284 -17.54 -8.77 -9.33
C VAL A 284 -17.22 -8.14 -7.97
N PRO A 285 -18.21 -7.91 -7.09
CA PRO A 285 -17.96 -7.35 -5.78
C PRO A 285 -16.95 -8.17 -4.98
N GLN A 286 -16.08 -7.50 -4.23
CA GLN A 286 -15.06 -8.12 -3.36
C GLN A 286 -14.11 -9.08 -4.11
N SER A 287 -13.94 -8.91 -5.42
CA SER A 287 -12.97 -9.69 -6.18
C SER A 287 -11.55 -9.52 -5.59
N SER A 288 -10.80 -10.61 -5.56
CA SER A 288 -9.42 -10.59 -5.10
C SER A 288 -8.58 -11.47 -6.02
N TYR A 289 -7.50 -10.90 -6.53
CA TYR A 289 -6.56 -11.52 -7.45
C TYR A 289 -5.16 -11.42 -6.86
N LYS A 290 -4.26 -12.31 -7.28
CA LYS A 290 -2.89 -12.37 -6.75
C LYS A 290 -1.93 -11.45 -7.48
N ASN A 291 -2.14 -11.23 -8.77
CA ASN A 291 -1.23 -10.50 -9.66
C ASN A 291 -2.01 -9.79 -10.80
N PHE A 292 -1.30 -9.08 -11.65
CA PHE A 292 -1.92 -8.39 -12.80
C PHE A 292 -2.53 -9.34 -13.82
N GLU A 293 -1.97 -10.53 -14.01
CA GLU A 293 -2.49 -11.47 -15.00
C GLU A 293 -3.90 -11.93 -14.63
N GLU A 294 -4.07 -12.34 -13.36
CA GLU A 294 -5.37 -12.72 -12.83
C GLU A 294 -6.36 -11.52 -12.81
N ALA A 295 -5.88 -10.34 -12.38
CA ALA A 295 -6.71 -9.14 -12.31
C ALA A 295 -7.20 -8.70 -13.70
N GLN A 296 -6.33 -8.72 -14.70
CA GLN A 296 -6.71 -8.38 -16.07
C GLN A 296 -7.70 -9.38 -16.68
N ALA A 297 -7.56 -10.66 -16.38
CA ALA A 297 -8.48 -11.71 -16.83
C ALA A 297 -9.86 -11.59 -16.16
N GLY A 298 -9.89 -11.20 -14.88
CA GLY A 298 -11.12 -11.12 -14.09
C GLY A 298 -11.80 -9.76 -14.05
N CYS A 299 -11.17 -8.69 -14.56
CA CYS A 299 -11.69 -7.33 -14.57
C CYS A 299 -12.04 -6.92 -16.00
N ALA A 300 -13.27 -6.54 -16.28
CA ALA A 300 -13.68 -6.14 -17.62
C ALA A 300 -13.05 -4.77 -18.00
N VAL A 301 -12.79 -4.59 -19.31
CA VAL A 301 -12.36 -3.30 -19.88
C VAL A 301 -13.35 -2.20 -19.49
N GLY A 302 -12.85 -1.06 -19.07
CA GLY A 302 -13.62 0.07 -18.56
C GLY A 302 -13.84 0.06 -17.05
N ASN A 303 -13.67 -1.08 -16.36
CA ASN A 303 -13.56 -1.12 -14.91
C ASN A 303 -12.15 -0.74 -14.45
N ARG A 304 -11.97 -0.51 -13.16
CA ARG A 304 -10.67 -0.22 -12.56
C ARG A 304 -10.05 -1.46 -11.96
N ILE A 305 -8.78 -1.65 -12.22
CA ILE A 305 -7.93 -2.55 -11.44
C ILE A 305 -7.42 -1.75 -10.24
N GLY A 306 -7.53 -2.33 -9.05
CA GLY A 306 -6.95 -1.80 -7.81
C GLY A 306 -5.80 -2.69 -7.35
N ALA A 307 -4.58 -2.16 -7.34
CA ALA A 307 -3.45 -2.81 -6.68
C ALA A 307 -3.36 -2.29 -5.24
N ARG A 308 -3.48 -3.18 -4.24
CA ARG A 308 -3.48 -2.84 -2.81
C ARG A 308 -2.30 -3.45 -2.10
N ILE A 309 -1.70 -2.66 -1.22
CA ILE A 309 -0.56 -3.07 -0.40
C ILE A 309 -0.69 -2.49 1.00
N SER A 310 -0.39 -3.30 2.02
CA SER A 310 -0.41 -2.87 3.43
C SER A 310 1.00 -2.74 3.95
N ALA A 311 1.26 -1.64 4.63
CA ALA A 311 2.54 -1.34 5.28
C ALA A 311 2.68 -2.03 6.64
N PRO A 312 3.92 -2.16 7.17
CA PRO A 312 4.16 -2.53 8.55
C PRO A 312 3.45 -1.59 9.53
N ASP A 313 3.04 -2.12 10.67
CA ASP A 313 2.31 -1.39 11.71
C ASP A 313 2.96 -1.49 13.09
N CYS A 314 4.19 -2.03 13.15
CA CYS A 314 5.02 -2.10 14.34
C CYS A 314 6.34 -1.38 14.09
N TRP A 315 6.79 -0.57 15.06
CA TRP A 315 8.02 0.22 14.98
C TRP A 315 8.95 -0.10 16.15
N ASP A 316 10.27 0.00 15.93
CA ASP A 316 11.29 -0.28 16.92
C ASP A 316 11.40 0.80 18.04
N GLY A 317 10.79 1.97 17.82
CA GLY A 317 10.79 3.09 18.78
C GLY A 317 12.05 3.95 18.75
N LYS A 318 12.92 3.79 17.75
CA LYS A 318 14.23 4.45 17.69
C LYS A 318 14.56 5.02 16.33
N ASN A 319 14.47 4.20 15.30
CA ASN A 319 15.00 4.53 13.99
C ASN A 319 13.89 5.02 13.06
N LEU A 320 14.12 6.17 12.43
CA LEU A 320 13.23 6.70 11.39
C LEU A 320 13.51 6.08 10.01
N ASP A 321 14.64 5.40 9.91
CA ASP A 321 15.12 4.63 8.78
C ASP A 321 16.13 3.60 9.29
N SER A 322 16.44 2.58 8.51
CA SER A 322 17.47 1.58 8.78
C SER A 322 18.30 1.34 7.54
N PRO A 323 19.52 0.74 7.64
CA PRO A 323 20.38 0.53 6.46
C PRO A 323 19.74 -0.28 5.33
N ASP A 324 18.75 -1.12 5.65
CA ASP A 324 17.95 -1.89 4.68
C ASP A 324 16.59 -1.24 4.38
N HIS A 325 16.31 -0.08 4.98
CA HIS A 325 15.08 0.70 4.85
C HIS A 325 13.79 -0.06 5.24
N ARG A 326 13.93 -1.16 6.01
CA ARG A 326 12.85 -2.08 6.36
C ARG A 326 12.88 -2.56 7.80
N SER A 327 14.06 -2.85 8.36
CA SER A 327 14.22 -3.55 9.64
C SER A 327 13.91 -2.71 10.89
N HIS A 328 13.63 -1.42 10.76
CA HIS A 328 13.15 -0.56 11.85
C HIS A 328 11.61 -0.62 12.00
N VAL A 329 10.91 -1.21 11.05
CA VAL A 329 9.47 -1.49 11.10
C VAL A 329 9.22 -2.99 10.88
N ALA A 330 8.10 -3.49 11.36
CA ALA A 330 7.73 -4.88 11.22
C ALA A 330 6.21 -5.03 11.07
N TYR A 331 5.79 -6.14 10.48
CA TYR A 331 4.39 -6.56 10.54
C TYR A 331 4.13 -7.25 11.88
N GLY A 332 3.05 -6.90 12.54
CA GLY A 332 2.51 -7.71 13.60
C GLY A 332 2.02 -9.06 13.07
N GLY A 333 1.77 -9.98 13.96
CA GLY A 333 1.33 -11.31 13.59
C GLY A 333 0.56 -12.01 14.70
N TYR A 334 -0.12 -13.09 14.35
CA TYR A 334 -0.86 -13.90 15.30
C TYR A 334 0.05 -14.90 16.03
N GLY A 335 1.15 -15.34 15.40
CA GLY A 335 2.12 -16.27 15.97
C GLY A 335 1.46 -17.45 16.70
N GLY A 336 2.07 -17.90 17.81
CA GLY A 336 1.48 -18.87 18.71
C GLY A 336 0.52 -18.28 19.76
N TRP A 337 0.21 -16.99 19.69
CA TRP A 337 -0.55 -16.25 20.71
C TRP A 337 -2.07 -16.35 20.54
N GLY A 338 -2.54 -16.64 19.33
CA GLY A 338 -3.97 -16.64 19.01
C GLY A 338 -4.59 -15.22 18.88
N TYR A 339 -3.79 -14.15 18.99
CA TYR A 339 -4.18 -12.77 18.79
C TYR A 339 -3.04 -12.00 18.12
N TYR A 340 -3.38 -10.86 17.50
CA TYR A 340 -2.42 -10.01 16.81
C TYR A 340 -1.48 -9.32 17.79
N LYS A 341 -0.18 -9.33 17.52
CA LYS A 341 0.84 -8.73 18.38
C LYS A 341 2.05 -8.26 17.59
N CYS A 342 2.62 -7.15 17.98
CA CYS A 342 3.92 -6.69 17.50
C CYS A 342 5.06 -7.56 18.04
N PRO A 343 6.14 -7.78 17.27
CA PRO A 343 7.36 -8.43 17.76
C PRO A 343 7.97 -7.65 18.94
N THR A 344 8.65 -8.34 19.85
CA THR A 344 9.31 -7.70 21.00
C THR A 344 10.41 -6.71 20.61
N THR A 345 10.98 -6.87 19.42
CA THR A 345 11.96 -5.95 18.82
C THR A 345 11.33 -4.66 18.30
N HIS A 346 10.00 -4.68 18.05
CA HIS A 346 9.21 -3.56 17.51
C HIS A 346 7.98 -3.34 18.40
N PRO A 347 8.16 -2.92 19.66
CA PRO A 347 7.10 -2.97 20.66
C PRO A 347 6.05 -1.86 20.51
N TYR A 348 6.15 -1.00 19.50
CA TYR A 348 5.25 0.14 19.33
C TYR A 348 4.31 -0.08 18.15
N VAL A 349 3.01 0.00 18.42
CA VAL A 349 1.95 -0.09 17.41
C VAL A 349 1.71 1.31 16.85
N ILE A 350 2.01 1.49 15.56
CA ILE A 350 1.72 2.71 14.79
C ILE A 350 0.46 2.52 13.94
N PRO A 351 -0.19 3.59 13.45
CA PRO A 351 -1.31 3.45 12.53
C PRO A 351 -0.93 2.62 11.30
N ALA A 352 -1.59 1.48 11.14
CA ALA A 352 -1.46 0.64 9.94
C ALA A 352 -1.83 1.46 8.71
N PHE A 353 -0.98 1.40 7.69
CA PHE A 353 -1.14 2.17 6.47
C PHE A 353 -1.42 1.21 5.30
N THR A 354 -2.47 1.48 4.54
CA THR A 354 -2.79 0.74 3.32
C THR A 354 -2.90 1.69 2.16
N MET A 355 -2.20 1.37 1.07
CA MET A 355 -2.28 2.08 -0.20
C MET A 355 -3.07 1.24 -1.20
N GLY A 356 -4.04 1.86 -1.86
CA GLY A 356 -4.76 1.27 -2.98
C GLY A 356 -4.58 2.13 -4.23
N VAL A 357 -3.94 1.58 -5.24
CA VAL A 357 -3.64 2.26 -6.52
C VAL A 357 -4.68 1.81 -7.55
N TRP A 358 -5.46 2.76 -8.06
CA TRP A 358 -6.61 2.48 -8.93
C TRP A 358 -6.40 3.06 -10.32
N PHE A 359 -6.57 2.24 -11.34
CA PHE A 359 -6.45 2.67 -12.73
C PHE A 359 -7.42 1.92 -13.65
N THR A 360 -7.93 2.61 -14.66
CA THR A 360 -8.90 2.06 -15.60
C THR A 360 -8.24 1.07 -16.56
N GLN A 361 -8.79 -0.14 -16.62
CA GLN A 361 -8.38 -1.16 -17.59
C GLN A 361 -8.81 -0.76 -19.01
N ALA A 362 -7.86 -0.73 -19.95
CA ALA A 362 -8.09 -0.41 -21.34
C ALA A 362 -7.86 -1.61 -22.26
N GLN A 363 -8.55 -1.58 -23.41
CA GLN A 363 -8.48 -2.64 -24.41
C GLN A 363 -7.07 -2.83 -24.97
N GLY A 364 -6.60 -4.07 -24.94
CA GLY A 364 -5.34 -4.50 -25.56
C GLY A 364 -4.08 -3.99 -24.85
N GLU A 365 -4.17 -3.46 -23.62
CA GLU A 365 -3.02 -3.16 -22.79
C GLU A 365 -2.63 -4.38 -21.93
N VAL A 366 -1.35 -4.48 -21.61
CA VAL A 366 -0.78 -5.54 -20.76
C VAL A 366 -0.02 -4.86 -19.63
N TYR A 367 -0.61 -4.89 -18.43
CA TYR A 367 -0.04 -4.16 -17.29
C TYR A 367 1.07 -4.95 -16.60
N SER A 368 2.10 -4.23 -16.23
CA SER A 368 3.20 -4.70 -15.37
C SER A 368 3.74 -3.51 -14.57
N PHE A 369 4.40 -3.77 -13.45
CA PHE A 369 5.30 -2.79 -12.88
C PHE A 369 6.60 -2.73 -13.67
N VAL A 370 7.26 -1.57 -13.71
CA VAL A 370 8.59 -1.45 -14.32
C VAL A 370 9.59 -2.40 -13.66
N SER A 371 9.46 -2.62 -12.36
CA SER A 371 10.29 -3.54 -11.58
C SER A 371 10.07 -5.03 -11.92
N ASP A 372 8.95 -5.42 -12.54
CA ASP A 372 8.71 -6.81 -12.94
C ASP A 372 9.79 -7.33 -13.91
N SER A 373 10.39 -6.46 -14.72
CA SER A 373 11.50 -6.84 -15.62
C SER A 373 12.82 -7.12 -14.89
N MET A 374 12.92 -6.77 -13.62
CA MET A 374 14.12 -6.98 -12.79
C MET A 374 14.09 -8.33 -12.06
N ASP A 375 12.92 -8.94 -11.89
CA ASP A 375 12.77 -10.26 -11.29
C ASP A 375 12.69 -11.34 -12.37
N THR A 376 13.80 -12.04 -12.59
CA THR A 376 13.91 -13.14 -13.56
C THR A 376 13.71 -14.52 -12.95
N SER A 377 13.21 -14.60 -11.71
CA SER A 377 12.97 -15.85 -11.02
C SER A 377 11.91 -16.72 -11.73
N ALA A 378 12.10 -18.04 -11.68
CA ALA A 378 11.16 -18.97 -12.29
C ALA A 378 9.79 -18.87 -11.64
N GLY A 379 8.76 -18.69 -12.46
CA GLY A 379 7.37 -18.57 -11.98
C GLY A 379 6.94 -17.15 -11.64
N HIS A 380 7.82 -16.13 -11.78
CA HIS A 380 7.46 -14.72 -11.64
C HIS A 380 6.26 -14.36 -12.52
N LYS A 381 5.33 -13.62 -11.94
CA LYS A 381 4.13 -13.09 -12.60
C LYS A 381 4.14 -11.57 -12.57
N ARG A 382 3.54 -10.95 -13.58
CA ARG A 382 3.39 -9.49 -13.61
C ARG A 382 2.63 -9.01 -12.39
N GLY A 383 3.23 -8.08 -11.66
CA GLY A 383 2.69 -7.57 -10.40
C GLY A 383 3.31 -8.18 -9.14
N ASP A 384 4.11 -9.26 -9.25
CA ASP A 384 4.76 -9.90 -8.08
C ASP A 384 5.84 -9.01 -7.45
N THR A 385 6.34 -8.01 -8.18
CA THR A 385 7.31 -7.04 -7.65
C THR A 385 6.68 -5.81 -7.00
N PHE A 386 5.38 -5.84 -6.73
CA PHE A 386 4.73 -4.72 -6.10
C PHE A 386 5.37 -4.39 -4.76
N HIS A 387 5.87 -3.19 -4.66
CA HIS A 387 6.35 -2.55 -3.44
C HIS A 387 5.89 -1.10 -3.43
N ALA A 388 5.95 -0.50 -2.28
CA ALA A 388 5.65 0.91 -2.13
C ALA A 388 6.55 1.50 -1.06
N ASP A 389 6.69 2.80 -1.12
CA ASP A 389 7.57 3.59 -0.30
C ASP A 389 6.79 4.71 0.34
N PHE A 390 7.21 5.07 1.53
CA PHE A 390 6.57 6.09 2.33
C PHE A 390 7.58 6.96 3.05
N PHE A 391 7.36 8.27 2.97
CA PHE A 391 8.12 9.26 3.74
C PHE A 391 7.14 10.23 4.41
N MET A 392 6.99 10.13 5.72
CA MET A 392 6.06 10.92 6.53
C MET A 392 6.45 12.38 6.60
N ALA A 393 5.56 13.28 6.17
CA ALA A 393 5.72 14.74 6.28
C ALA A 393 4.39 15.49 6.38
N TRP A 394 3.45 15.00 7.20
CA TRP A 394 2.22 15.70 7.54
C TRP A 394 2.48 17.02 8.28
N ASP A 395 1.62 18.00 8.11
CA ASP A 395 1.54 19.14 9.02
C ASP A 395 1.27 18.66 10.45
N PRO A 396 2.07 19.04 11.47
CA PRO A 396 1.95 18.48 12.81
C PRO A 396 0.58 18.72 13.44
N ALA A 397 -0.04 19.87 13.21
CA ALA A 397 -1.35 20.18 13.78
C ALA A 397 -2.47 19.37 13.13
N VAL A 398 -2.40 19.17 11.80
CA VAL A 398 -3.39 18.37 11.07
C VAL A 398 -3.19 16.88 11.35
N HIS A 399 -1.94 16.43 11.48
CA HIS A 399 -1.61 15.09 11.94
C HIS A 399 -2.26 14.79 13.30
N ASP A 400 -2.07 15.68 14.26
CA ASP A 400 -2.71 15.60 15.58
C ASP A 400 -4.24 15.55 15.50
N MET A 401 -4.85 16.31 14.57
CA MET A 401 -6.30 16.31 14.43
C MET A 401 -6.85 14.96 14.01
N TRP A 402 -6.32 14.34 12.97
CA TRP A 402 -6.85 13.05 12.52
C TRP A 402 -6.48 11.89 13.46
N GLU A 403 -5.30 11.92 14.10
CA GLU A 403 -4.95 10.93 15.12
C GLU A 403 -5.95 10.98 16.29
N LYS A 404 -6.12 12.16 16.90
CA LYS A 404 -6.97 12.33 18.09
C LYS A 404 -8.46 12.20 17.81
N ASN A 405 -8.93 12.64 16.64
CA ASN A 405 -10.36 12.72 16.40
C ASN A 405 -10.90 11.58 15.53
N CYS A 406 -10.14 11.09 14.55
CA CYS A 406 -10.58 9.95 13.76
C CYS A 406 -10.21 8.63 14.41
N ILE A 407 -8.92 8.44 14.73
CA ILE A 407 -8.42 7.16 15.22
C ILE A 407 -8.82 6.95 16.69
N ASP A 408 -8.47 7.88 17.58
CA ASP A 408 -8.70 7.70 19.02
C ASP A 408 -10.18 7.82 19.41
N LYS A 409 -11.02 8.46 18.60
CA LYS A 409 -12.48 8.49 18.82
C LYS A 409 -13.23 7.40 18.07
N MET A 410 -12.54 6.46 17.44
CA MET A 410 -13.16 5.37 16.69
C MET A 410 -14.15 5.85 15.63
N LEU A 411 -13.78 6.90 14.87
CA LEU A 411 -14.60 7.40 13.77
C LEU A 411 -14.18 6.80 12.44
N ASN A 412 -15.14 6.76 11.51
CA ASN A 412 -14.94 6.30 10.13
C ASN A 412 -14.66 7.48 9.20
N CYS A 413 -13.58 8.23 9.47
CA CYS A 413 -13.24 9.40 8.66
C CYS A 413 -12.82 9.01 7.24
N SER A 414 -13.33 9.75 6.25
CA SER A 414 -13.01 9.55 4.83
C SER A 414 -12.92 10.90 4.10
N ALA A 415 -12.37 10.90 2.88
CA ALA A 415 -12.22 12.10 2.06
C ALA A 415 -11.55 13.28 2.80
N GLY A 416 -10.56 12.99 3.66
CA GLY A 416 -9.83 14.00 4.41
C GLY A 416 -10.59 14.62 5.60
N ASP A 417 -11.70 14.02 6.04
CA ASP A 417 -12.40 14.43 7.26
C ASP A 417 -11.51 14.18 8.48
N LEU A 418 -11.41 15.19 9.36
CA LEU A 418 -10.53 15.20 10.52
C LEU A 418 -11.23 14.79 11.83
N GLY A 419 -12.49 14.37 11.78
CA GLY A 419 -13.26 13.86 12.91
C GLY A 419 -13.69 14.91 13.95
N ASN A 420 -13.48 16.18 13.67
CA ASN A 420 -13.76 17.30 14.59
C ASN A 420 -14.65 18.39 13.96
N GLY A 421 -15.39 18.07 12.90
CA GLY A 421 -16.18 19.03 12.14
C GLY A 421 -15.36 19.83 11.14
N LYS A 422 -14.13 19.44 10.88
CA LYS A 422 -13.26 19.99 9.85
C LYS A 422 -12.83 18.91 8.85
N GLN A 423 -12.62 19.31 7.62
CA GLN A 423 -12.17 18.47 6.51
C GLN A 423 -11.06 19.20 5.76
N ILE A 424 -10.09 18.46 5.25
CA ILE A 424 -9.05 18.99 4.37
C ILE A 424 -9.71 19.46 3.08
N LYS A 425 -9.46 20.71 2.68
CA LYS A 425 -9.90 21.22 1.38
C LYS A 425 -9.09 20.53 0.29
N GLN A 426 -9.78 20.15 -0.76
CA GLN A 426 -9.13 19.68 -1.97
C GLN A 426 -8.72 20.89 -2.80
N THR A 427 -7.41 21.09 -2.97
CA THR A 427 -6.86 22.28 -3.66
C THR A 427 -6.76 22.12 -5.18
N TRP A 428 -7.04 20.92 -5.70
CA TRP A 428 -7.07 20.63 -7.13
C TRP A 428 -8.45 20.14 -7.56
N PRO A 429 -8.85 20.32 -8.84
CA PRO A 429 -10.13 19.83 -9.34
C PRO A 429 -10.25 18.32 -9.18
N HIS A 430 -11.36 17.86 -8.60
CA HIS A 430 -11.61 16.44 -8.43
C HIS A 430 -11.80 15.76 -9.78
N SER A 431 -10.99 14.76 -10.05
CA SER A 431 -11.15 13.87 -11.20
C SER A 431 -10.94 12.43 -10.75
N TRP A 432 -11.89 11.58 -11.10
CA TRP A 432 -11.78 10.14 -10.87
C TRP A 432 -11.08 9.41 -12.03
N THR A 433 -10.48 10.16 -12.94
CA THR A 433 -9.71 9.64 -14.08
C THR A 433 -8.48 10.49 -14.29
N ALA A 434 -7.33 9.83 -14.48
CA ALA A 434 -6.10 10.53 -14.81
C ALA A 434 -6.18 11.21 -16.18
N SER A 435 -5.72 12.45 -16.25
CA SER A 435 -5.61 13.19 -17.51
C SER A 435 -4.25 13.90 -17.60
N PRO A 436 -3.37 13.54 -18.54
CA PRO A 436 -3.48 12.38 -19.43
C PRO A 436 -3.37 11.05 -18.65
N ARG A 437 -4.03 10.01 -19.13
CA ARG A 437 -3.95 8.66 -18.55
C ARG A 437 -2.61 7.98 -18.89
N LEU A 438 -2.13 8.17 -20.10
CA LEU A 438 -0.86 7.63 -20.57
C LEU A 438 0.15 8.75 -20.76
N VAL A 439 1.37 8.49 -20.34
CA VAL A 439 2.53 9.36 -20.60
C VAL A 439 3.68 8.55 -21.15
N ALA A 440 4.57 9.21 -21.91
CA ALA A 440 5.78 8.57 -22.39
C ALA A 440 6.65 8.14 -21.19
N ILE A 441 7.39 7.04 -21.37
CA ILE A 441 8.44 6.67 -20.41
C ILE A 441 9.50 7.77 -20.50
N PRO A 442 9.85 8.43 -19.38
CA PRO A 442 10.94 9.42 -19.37
C PRO A 442 12.23 8.77 -19.85
N SER A 443 12.97 9.52 -20.69
CA SER A 443 14.28 9.10 -21.25
C SER A 443 15.37 9.19 -20.19
#